data_51df4513a783946203c17f18a0794067
#
_entry.id   51df4513a783946203c17f18a0794067
#
_cell.length_a   1.000
_cell.length_b   1.000
_cell.length_c   1.000
_cell.angle_alpha   90.00
_cell.angle_beta   90.00
_cell.angle_gamma   90.00
#
_symmetry.space_group_name_H-M   'P 1'
#
loop_
_entity.id
_entity.type
_entity.pdbx_description
1 polymer ?
#
loop_
_entity_poly.entity_id
_entity_poly.type
_entity_poly.pdbx_seq_one_letter_code
_entity_poly.pdbx_strand_id
1 'polypeptide(L)'
;MPVPEPPQDGRGQESPLVLIVDDDARNVKLARDVLDAAGFRTLVARNGAEAVALGVDQLPDVILMDLRLPDMDGTEAARILADGARTAAIPVVALSAVEFAGDTAWLTRAGFAGWLEKPIDVESFPHQVRRFCA
;
A
#
# COMPACT_ATOMS: atom_id res chain seq x y z
N MET A 1 -5.75 30.30 18.32
CA MET A 1 -5.79 29.72 17.83
C MET A 1 -5.70 29.18 17.65
N PRO A 2 -5.69 29.12 17.67
CA PRO A 2 -5.56 28.32 17.09
C PRO A 2 -5.47 27.58 16.74
N VAL A 3 -5.42 27.55 16.54
CA VAL A 3 -5.29 26.61 15.87
C VAL A 3 -5.23 25.91 15.66
N PRO A 4 -5.18 25.70 15.40
CA PRO A 4 -5.05 24.78 14.81
C PRO A 4 -5.04 24.07 14.52
N GLU A 5 -4.92 24.00 14.28
CA GLU A 5 -4.94 23.16 13.72
C GLU A 5 -4.80 22.60 13.25
N PRO A 6 -4.69 22.68 13.18
CA PRO A 6 -4.32 21.85 12.45
C PRO A 6 -4.06 21.20 12.23
N PRO A 7 -4.04 21.32 12.06
CA PRO A 7 -3.59 20.53 11.54
C PRO A 7 -3.51 20.01 11.38
N GLN A 8 -3.57 20.28 11.36
CA GLN A 8 -3.45 19.71 11.05
C GLN A 8 -3.29 19.35 10.48
N ASP A 9 -3.32 19.95 10.37
CA ASP A 9 -3.02 19.47 9.75
C ASP A 9 -2.46 18.98 9.47
N GLY A 10 -1.97 20.21 9.01
CA GLY A 10 -1.06 19.14 8.72
C GLY A 10 -1.47 17.81 9.22
N ARG A 11 -2.58 17.68 9.46
CA ARG A 11 -3.10 16.53 9.87
C ARG A 11 -3.00 15.44 8.98
N GLY A 12 -2.71 15.62 7.71
CA GLY A 12 -2.40 14.58 6.78
C GLY A 12 -1.30 13.68 7.26
N GLN A 13 -0.36 14.22 8.02
CA GLN A 13 0.73 13.44 8.55
C GLN A 13 0.30 12.47 9.60
N GLU A 14 -0.76 12.80 10.32
CA GLU A 14 -1.25 11.95 11.39
C GLU A 14 -2.10 10.81 10.87
N SER A 15 -2.61 10.96 9.67
CA SER A 15 -3.48 9.97 9.06
C SER A 15 -2.95 9.61 7.69
N PRO A 16 -1.93 8.76 7.65
CA PRO A 16 -1.38 8.35 6.35
C PRO A 16 -2.41 7.69 5.47
N LEU A 17 -2.27 7.88 4.18
CA LEU A 17 -3.19 7.33 3.19
C LEU A 17 -2.57 6.07 2.61
N VAL A 18 -3.29 4.96 2.71
CA VAL A 18 -2.86 3.66 2.23
C VAL A 18 -3.74 3.23 1.07
N LEU A 19 -3.13 2.87 -0.05
CA LEU A 19 -3.85 2.28 -1.17
C LEU A 19 -3.70 0.76 -1.07
N ILE A 20 -4.82 0.06 -0.95
CA ILE A 20 -4.84 -1.40 -0.88
C ILE A 20 -5.24 -1.92 -2.25
N VAL A 21 -4.37 -2.71 -2.87
CA VAL A 21 -4.61 -3.27 -4.20
C VAL A 21 -4.77 -4.78 -4.09
N ASP A 22 -6.00 -5.24 -4.20
CA ASP A 22 -6.34 -6.66 -4.07
C ASP A 22 -7.74 -6.86 -4.64
N ASP A 23 -7.95 -7.94 -5.37
CA ASP A 23 -9.28 -8.23 -5.93
C ASP A 23 -10.12 -9.10 -5.01
N ASP A 24 -9.56 -9.59 -3.92
CA ASP A 24 -10.30 -10.41 -2.95
C ASP A 24 -10.97 -9.52 -1.92
N ALA A 25 -12.31 -9.49 -1.96
CA ALA A 25 -13.10 -8.61 -1.10
C ALA A 25 -12.88 -8.88 0.39
N ARG A 26 -12.60 -10.11 0.79
CA ARG A 26 -12.37 -10.43 2.20
C ARG A 26 -11.05 -9.89 2.68
N ASN A 27 -10.00 -10.01 1.88
CA ASN A 27 -8.70 -9.46 2.22
C ASN A 27 -8.76 -7.95 2.31
N VAL A 28 -9.46 -7.32 1.37
CA VAL A 28 -9.64 -5.87 1.34
C VAL A 28 -10.36 -5.41 2.61
N LYS A 29 -11.47 -6.08 2.95
CA LYS A 29 -12.24 -5.69 4.12
C LYS A 29 -11.42 -5.80 5.39
N LEU A 30 -10.69 -6.89 5.56
CA LEU A 30 -9.86 -7.09 6.74
C LEU A 30 -8.78 -6.01 6.83
N ALA A 31 -8.07 -5.77 5.74
CA ALA A 31 -7.01 -4.77 5.72
C ALA A 31 -7.56 -3.38 6.03
N ARG A 32 -8.68 -3.01 5.42
CA ARG A 32 -9.29 -1.70 5.67
C ARG A 32 -9.73 -1.54 7.11
N ASP A 33 -10.42 -2.56 7.64
CA ASP A 33 -10.95 -2.48 9.02
C ASP A 33 -9.80 -2.31 10.01
N VAL A 34 -8.72 -3.08 9.82
CA VAL A 34 -7.57 -3.01 10.71
C VAL A 34 -6.86 -1.66 10.61
N LEU A 35 -6.67 -1.17 9.40
CA LEU A 35 -5.97 0.10 9.20
C LEU A 35 -6.82 1.29 9.62
N ASP A 36 -8.12 1.26 9.31
CA ASP A 36 -9.03 2.33 9.74
C ASP A 36 -9.03 2.44 11.26
N ALA A 37 -9.08 1.31 11.95
CA ALA A 37 -9.07 1.30 13.41
C ALA A 37 -7.75 1.83 13.97
N ALA A 38 -6.68 1.73 13.22
CA ALA A 38 -5.36 2.20 13.65
C ALA A 38 -5.09 3.66 13.24
N GLY A 39 -6.06 4.33 12.64
CA GLY A 39 -5.93 5.75 12.31
C GLY A 39 -5.47 6.06 10.90
N PHE A 40 -5.38 5.06 10.03
CA PHE A 40 -5.02 5.28 8.63
C PHE A 40 -6.26 5.66 7.82
N ARG A 41 -6.04 6.39 6.73
CA ARG A 41 -7.05 6.54 5.70
C ARG A 41 -6.76 5.51 4.62
N THR A 42 -7.78 4.93 4.03
CA THR A 42 -7.60 3.84 3.06
C THR A 42 -8.34 4.09 1.76
N LEU A 43 -7.72 3.64 0.67
CA LEU A 43 -8.34 3.58 -0.65
C LEU A 43 -8.17 2.14 -1.14
N VAL A 44 -9.03 1.73 -2.06
CA VAL A 44 -9.00 0.38 -2.60
C VAL A 44 -8.95 0.41 -4.12
N ALA A 45 -8.05 -0.39 -4.70
CA ALA A 45 -8.04 -0.69 -6.13
C ALA A 45 -8.17 -2.20 -6.27
N ARG A 46 -8.92 -2.65 -7.24
CA ARG A 46 -9.19 -4.08 -7.42
C ARG A 46 -8.37 -4.70 -8.54
N ASN A 47 -7.61 -3.90 -9.24
CA ASN A 47 -6.76 -4.38 -10.32
C ASN A 47 -5.60 -3.40 -10.51
N GLY A 48 -4.66 -3.78 -11.38
CA GLY A 48 -3.46 -2.99 -11.58
C GLY A 48 -3.72 -1.65 -12.24
N ALA A 49 -4.65 -1.59 -13.18
CA ALA A 49 -4.97 -0.33 -13.85
C ALA A 49 -5.54 0.69 -12.88
N GLU A 50 -6.46 0.25 -11.99
CA GLU A 50 -6.98 1.12 -10.96
C GLU A 50 -5.90 1.57 -9.99
N ALA A 51 -4.97 0.65 -9.66
CA ALA A 51 -3.89 0.98 -8.74
C ALA A 51 -3.02 2.10 -9.29
N VAL A 52 -2.67 2.02 -10.57
CA VAL A 52 -1.86 3.06 -11.22
C VAL A 52 -2.63 4.38 -11.25
N ALA A 53 -3.90 4.34 -11.64
CA ALA A 53 -4.73 5.54 -11.74
C ALA A 53 -4.87 6.23 -10.36
N LEU A 54 -5.19 5.46 -9.33
CA LEU A 54 -5.33 6.01 -7.99
C LEU A 54 -4.00 6.48 -7.41
N GLY A 55 -2.91 5.77 -7.72
CA GLY A 55 -1.58 6.17 -7.28
C GLY A 55 -1.21 7.54 -7.81
N VAL A 56 -1.46 7.78 -9.09
CA VAL A 56 -1.18 9.07 -9.72
C VAL A 56 -2.11 10.15 -9.21
N ASP A 57 -3.39 9.84 -9.04
CA ASP A 57 -4.40 10.83 -8.69
C ASP A 57 -4.35 11.21 -7.21
N GLN A 58 -4.20 10.24 -6.31
CA GLN A 58 -4.32 10.46 -4.87
C GLN A 58 -2.99 10.52 -4.14
N LEU A 59 -1.91 10.08 -4.75
CA LEU A 59 -0.56 10.09 -4.17
C LEU A 59 -0.54 9.55 -2.75
N PRO A 60 -0.91 8.27 -2.55
CA PRO A 60 -0.91 7.69 -1.22
C PRO A 60 0.50 7.63 -0.61
N ASP A 61 0.55 7.46 0.69
CA ASP A 61 1.82 7.36 1.42
C ASP A 61 2.46 5.99 1.25
N VAL A 62 1.66 4.97 0.98
CA VAL A 62 2.14 3.61 0.72
C VAL A 62 1.09 2.88 -0.10
N ILE A 63 1.54 1.96 -0.95
CA ILE A 63 0.67 1.10 -1.74
C ILE A 63 0.94 -0.34 -1.34
N LEU A 64 -0.11 -1.04 -0.92
CA LEU A 64 -0.03 -2.46 -0.60
C LEU A 64 -0.56 -3.22 -1.81
N MET A 65 0.31 -3.97 -2.47
CA MET A 65 0.03 -4.54 -3.79
C MET A 65 0.04 -6.05 -3.78
N ASP A 66 -1.11 -6.67 -4.07
CA ASP A 66 -1.16 -8.10 -4.29
C ASP A 66 -0.33 -8.43 -5.54
N LEU A 67 0.40 -9.51 -5.48
CA LEU A 67 1.23 -9.94 -6.61
C LEU A 67 0.39 -10.52 -7.75
N ARG A 68 -0.82 -10.99 -7.45
CA ARG A 68 -1.71 -11.56 -8.46
C ARG A 68 -2.96 -10.71 -8.61
N LEU A 69 -3.04 -10.02 -9.72
CA LEU A 69 -4.18 -9.17 -10.03
C LEU A 69 -4.86 -9.69 -11.30
N PRO A 70 -6.15 -9.40 -11.51
CA PRO A 70 -6.86 -9.98 -12.65
C PRO A 70 -6.39 -9.46 -14.01
N ASP A 71 -5.84 -8.26 -14.07
CA ASP A 71 -5.44 -7.66 -15.34
C ASP A 71 -3.94 -7.68 -15.59
N MET A 72 -3.13 -7.81 -14.56
CA MET A 72 -1.67 -7.85 -14.70
C MET A 72 -1.04 -8.36 -13.42
N ASP A 73 0.24 -8.73 -13.49
CA ASP A 73 0.98 -9.08 -12.28
C ASP A 73 1.21 -7.82 -11.45
N GLY A 74 1.23 -7.98 -10.13
CA GLY A 74 1.57 -6.86 -9.25
C GLY A 74 2.95 -6.29 -9.55
N THR A 75 3.88 -7.12 -10.03
CA THR A 75 5.21 -6.64 -10.40
C THR A 75 5.15 -5.66 -11.57
N GLU A 76 4.25 -5.89 -12.50
CA GLU A 76 4.09 -4.97 -13.62
C GLU A 76 3.51 -3.64 -13.16
N ALA A 77 2.49 -3.67 -12.32
CA ALA A 77 1.92 -2.45 -11.75
C ALA A 77 2.96 -1.67 -10.94
N ALA A 78 3.77 -2.39 -10.15
CA ALA A 78 4.81 -1.75 -9.36
C ALA A 78 5.84 -1.06 -10.25
N ARG A 79 6.19 -1.69 -11.38
CA ARG A 79 7.14 -1.10 -12.32
C ARG A 79 6.58 0.18 -12.94
N ILE A 80 5.31 0.16 -13.33
CA ILE A 80 4.67 1.33 -13.92
C ILE A 80 4.69 2.49 -12.91
N LEU A 81 4.38 2.20 -11.64
CA LEU A 81 4.39 3.21 -10.60
C LEU A 81 5.81 3.73 -10.35
N ALA A 82 6.80 2.84 -10.34
CA ALA A 82 8.18 3.23 -10.11
C ALA A 82 8.74 4.10 -11.23
N ASP A 83 8.24 3.91 -12.45
CA ASP A 83 8.67 4.69 -13.60
C ASP A 83 7.92 6.02 -13.73
N GLY A 84 6.83 6.20 -12.99
CA GLY A 84 6.04 7.42 -13.06
C GLY A 84 6.67 8.56 -12.29
N ALA A 85 6.70 9.76 -12.88
CA ALA A 85 7.35 10.91 -12.25
C ALA A 85 6.73 11.27 -10.91
N ARG A 86 5.40 11.11 -10.79
CA ARG A 86 4.70 11.48 -9.55
C ARG A 86 4.65 10.36 -8.54
N THR A 87 4.77 9.12 -8.98
CA THR A 87 4.58 7.94 -8.12
C THR A 87 5.88 7.25 -7.73
N ALA A 88 7.00 7.63 -8.33
CA ALA A 88 8.27 6.95 -8.11
C ALA A 88 8.71 6.92 -6.64
N ALA A 89 8.34 7.94 -5.88
CA ALA A 89 8.73 8.02 -4.46
C ALA A 89 7.79 7.28 -3.52
N ILE A 90 6.65 6.78 -4.02
CA ILE A 90 5.69 6.10 -3.17
C ILE A 90 6.16 4.67 -2.95
N PRO A 91 6.35 4.24 -1.69
CA PRO A 91 6.75 2.85 -1.45
C PRO A 91 5.62 1.90 -1.81
N VAL A 92 5.96 0.87 -2.59
CA VAL A 92 5.03 -0.18 -2.98
C VAL A 92 5.46 -1.44 -2.24
N VAL A 93 4.56 -2.01 -1.45
CA VAL A 93 4.84 -3.17 -0.62
C VAL A 93 4.05 -4.36 -1.16
N ALA A 94 4.72 -5.46 -1.41
CA ALA A 94 4.06 -6.65 -1.94
C ALA A 94 3.26 -7.36 -0.84
N LEU A 95 2.05 -7.80 -1.18
CA LEU A 95 1.27 -8.69 -0.33
C LEU A 95 1.26 -10.05 -0.99
N SER A 96 1.62 -11.10 -0.25
CA SER A 96 1.69 -12.44 -0.84
C SER A 96 1.35 -13.52 0.17
N ALA A 97 0.61 -14.51 -0.32
CA ALA A 97 0.34 -15.72 0.46
C ALA A 97 1.49 -16.73 0.37
N VAL A 98 2.46 -16.46 -0.48
CA VAL A 98 3.57 -17.38 -0.74
C VAL A 98 4.80 -16.94 0.03
N GLU A 99 5.45 -17.89 0.70
CA GLU A 99 6.72 -17.62 1.34
C GLU A 99 7.79 -17.49 0.27
N PHE A 100 8.71 -16.56 0.45
CA PHE A 100 9.74 -16.29 -0.55
C PHE A 100 11.00 -17.12 -0.35
N ALA A 101 10.99 -18.07 0.55
CA ALA A 101 12.08 -19.04 0.73
C ALA A 101 13.46 -18.38 0.86
N GLY A 102 13.52 -17.21 1.46
CA GLY A 102 14.77 -16.55 1.73
C GLY A 102 15.33 -15.69 0.60
N ASP A 103 14.73 -15.76 -0.59
CA ASP A 103 15.20 -14.94 -1.70
C ASP A 103 14.16 -13.89 -2.05
N THR A 104 14.36 -12.67 -1.56
CA THR A 104 13.46 -11.56 -1.83
C THR A 104 14.12 -10.48 -2.69
N ALA A 105 15.35 -10.72 -3.16
CA ALA A 105 16.06 -9.71 -3.94
C ALA A 105 15.31 -9.32 -5.21
N TRP A 106 14.56 -10.25 -5.81
CA TRP A 106 13.80 -9.95 -7.02
C TRP A 106 12.70 -8.93 -6.78
N LEU A 107 12.18 -8.85 -5.55
CA LEU A 107 11.17 -7.86 -5.21
C LEU A 107 11.74 -6.45 -5.32
N THR A 108 12.93 -6.23 -4.80
CA THR A 108 13.59 -4.94 -4.90
C THR A 108 13.84 -4.58 -6.37
N ARG A 109 14.28 -5.56 -7.17
CA ARG A 109 14.51 -5.32 -8.60
C ARG A 109 13.21 -4.99 -9.34
N ALA A 110 12.09 -5.52 -8.85
CA ALA A 110 10.78 -5.23 -9.45
C ALA A 110 10.20 -3.89 -9.00
N GLY A 111 10.86 -3.21 -8.05
CA GLY A 111 10.41 -1.91 -7.59
C GLY A 111 9.67 -1.90 -6.26
N PHE A 112 9.60 -3.04 -5.57
CA PHE A 112 8.96 -3.10 -4.26
C PHE A 112 9.90 -2.62 -3.16
N ALA A 113 9.34 -1.88 -2.20
CA ALA A 113 10.09 -1.45 -1.03
C ALA A 113 10.20 -2.55 0.01
N GLY A 114 9.30 -3.54 -0.03
CA GLY A 114 9.30 -4.66 0.89
C GLY A 114 8.12 -5.56 0.62
N TRP A 115 7.83 -6.46 1.55
CA TRP A 115 6.72 -7.39 1.40
C TRP A 115 6.11 -7.74 2.75
N LEU A 116 4.83 -8.15 2.72
CA LEU A 116 4.11 -8.62 3.89
C LEU A 116 3.39 -9.90 3.52
N GLU A 117 3.29 -10.82 4.47
CA GLU A 117 2.63 -12.09 4.24
C GLU A 117 1.13 -12.02 4.44
N LYS A 118 0.42 -12.84 3.68
CA LYS A 118 -1.00 -13.10 3.92
C LYS A 118 -1.14 -14.47 4.57
N PRO A 119 -2.12 -14.65 5.44
CA PRO A 119 -3.08 -13.65 5.91
C PRO A 119 -2.42 -12.64 6.82
N ILE A 120 -2.95 -11.43 6.83
CA ILE A 120 -2.37 -10.38 7.67
C ILE A 120 -2.61 -10.69 9.15
N ASP A 121 -1.62 -10.33 9.96
CA ASP A 121 -1.73 -10.45 11.40
C ASP A 121 -2.30 -9.13 11.92
N VAL A 122 -3.49 -9.20 12.50
CA VAL A 122 -4.23 -8.01 12.91
C VAL A 122 -3.43 -7.12 13.85
N GLU A 123 -2.61 -7.72 14.75
CA GLU A 123 -1.85 -6.94 15.70
C GLU A 123 -0.64 -6.24 15.09
N SER A 124 0.10 -6.95 14.23
CA SER A 124 1.35 -6.40 13.70
C SER A 124 1.18 -5.61 12.41
N PHE A 125 0.10 -5.86 11.67
CA PHE A 125 -0.09 -5.27 10.35
C PHE A 125 -0.03 -3.73 10.36
N PRO A 126 -0.74 -3.02 11.26
CA PRO A 126 -0.67 -1.56 11.27
C PRO A 126 0.75 -1.05 11.53
N HIS A 127 1.50 -1.70 12.41
CA HIS A 127 2.87 -1.30 12.70
C HIS A 127 3.77 -1.51 11.50
N GLN A 128 3.59 -2.63 10.79
CA GLN A 128 4.36 -2.93 9.59
C GLN A 128 4.09 -1.91 8.50
N VAL A 129 2.83 -1.57 8.29
CA VAL A 129 2.45 -0.58 7.28
C VAL A 129 3.01 0.80 7.64
N ARG A 130 2.94 1.17 8.92
CA ARG A 130 3.42 2.48 9.35
C ARG A 130 4.90 2.67 9.07
N ARG A 131 5.70 1.61 9.16
CA ARG A 131 7.12 1.70 8.85
C ARG A 131 7.38 2.13 7.43
N PHE A 132 6.52 1.71 6.50
CA PHE A 132 6.69 2.07 5.10
C PHE A 132 6.20 3.48 4.77
N CYS A 133 5.38 4.06 5.63
CA CYS A 133 4.86 5.41 5.42
C CYS A 133 5.87 6.50 5.78
N ALA A 134 6.88 6.16 6.54
CA ALA A 134 7.86 7.15 6.97
C ALA A 134 8.77 7.69 5.86
#